data_9599c569a0892f5079afd438c38b2f0c
#
_entry.id   9599c569a0892f5079afd438c38b2f0c
#
_cell.length_a   1.000
_cell.length_b   1.000
_cell.length_c   1.000
_cell.angle_alpha   90.00
_cell.angle_beta   90.00
_cell.angle_gamma   90.00
#
_symmetry.space_group_name_H-M   'P 1'
#
loop_
_entity.id
_entity.type
_entity.pdbx_description
1 polymer ?
#
loop_
_entity_poly.entity_id
_entity_poly.type
_entity_poly.pdbx_seq_one_letter_code
_entity_poly.pdbx_strand_id
1 'polypeptide(L)'
;QPEEGHRVLDACAAPGGKTGHILERYPGVKLVVLDQSEARLARVKENLERLGLQKQSNPQLAVADAANPDTWWDGNPFDRILLDAPCSATGVIRRHPEIKWLRTPEQVRQAGLIQQQLLAGLWPLLKPEGILVYATCSVLRFENNRQIQAFVETNADACEEPFDVSWGKKQDFGHQVFPGDQDMDGFYYACLRKKS
;
A
#
# COMPACT_ATOMS: atom_id res chain seq x y z
N GLN A 1 -11.10 -0.93 8.76
CA GLN A 1 -10.45 -2.09 9.38
C GLN A 1 -10.99 -3.36 8.69
N PRO A 2 -10.16 -4.41 8.49
CA PRO A 2 -10.66 -5.71 8.06
C PRO A 2 -11.48 -6.38 9.15
N GLU A 3 -12.39 -7.28 8.74
CA GLU A 3 -13.19 -8.12 9.61
C GLU A 3 -12.81 -9.59 9.43
N GLU A 4 -13.27 -10.47 10.32
CA GLU A 4 -13.04 -11.90 10.20
C GLU A 4 -13.63 -12.46 8.89
N GLY A 5 -12.87 -13.27 8.19
CA GLY A 5 -13.24 -13.81 6.89
C GLY A 5 -13.05 -12.88 5.70
N HIS A 6 -12.75 -11.58 5.92
CA HIS A 6 -12.44 -10.67 4.81
C HIS A 6 -11.26 -11.17 3.99
N ARG A 7 -11.36 -11.00 2.69
CA ARG A 7 -10.27 -11.23 1.77
C ARG A 7 -9.46 -9.95 1.60
N VAL A 8 -8.20 -10.00 1.98
CA VAL A 8 -7.30 -8.84 2.03
C VAL A 8 -6.13 -9.07 1.07
N LEU A 9 -5.75 -8.04 0.33
CA LEU A 9 -4.54 -8.03 -0.49
C LEU A 9 -3.52 -7.07 0.11
N ASP A 10 -2.30 -7.53 0.30
CA ASP A 10 -1.11 -6.70 0.52
C ASP A 10 -0.28 -6.69 -0.76
N ALA A 11 -0.42 -5.64 -1.55
CA ALA A 11 0.27 -5.45 -2.81
C ALA A 11 1.57 -4.68 -2.57
N CYS A 12 2.70 -5.15 -3.09
CA CYS A 12 4.04 -4.60 -2.86
C CYS A 12 4.53 -4.81 -1.40
N ALA A 13 4.34 -6.03 -0.88
CA ALA A 13 4.39 -6.32 0.55
C ALA A 13 5.77 -6.26 1.20
N ALA A 14 6.84 -6.48 0.44
CA ALA A 14 8.17 -6.62 1.02
C ALA A 14 8.69 -5.33 1.67
N PRO A 15 9.32 -5.43 2.83
CA PRO A 15 9.87 -6.64 3.48
C PRO A 15 8.90 -7.37 4.43
N GLY A 16 7.59 -7.08 4.45
CA GLY A 16 6.59 -7.82 5.21
C GLY A 16 6.19 -7.24 6.56
N GLY A 17 6.63 -6.02 6.90
CA GLY A 17 6.26 -5.37 8.15
C GLY A 17 4.75 -5.10 8.25
N LYS A 18 4.15 -4.57 7.17
CA LYS A 18 2.70 -4.32 7.12
C LYS A 18 1.91 -5.63 7.04
N THR A 19 2.41 -6.61 6.27
CA THR A 19 1.88 -7.98 6.23
C THR A 19 1.77 -8.60 7.63
N GLY A 20 2.89 -8.56 8.37
CA GLY A 20 2.93 -9.06 9.75
C GLY A 20 1.92 -8.36 10.66
N HIS A 21 1.88 -7.03 10.60
CA HIS A 21 0.93 -6.24 11.40
C HIS A 21 -0.54 -6.56 11.07
N ILE A 22 -0.87 -6.77 9.79
CA ILE A 22 -2.23 -7.19 9.39
C ILE A 22 -2.58 -8.53 10.07
N LEU A 23 -1.69 -9.52 10.00
CA LEU A 23 -1.95 -10.85 10.55
C LEU A 23 -2.00 -10.87 12.08
N GLU A 24 -1.15 -10.09 12.75
CA GLU A 24 -1.19 -9.94 14.22
C GLU A 24 -2.50 -9.30 14.69
N ARG A 25 -2.96 -8.28 13.96
CA ARG A 25 -4.15 -7.52 14.35
C ARG A 25 -5.46 -8.19 13.93
N TYR A 26 -5.43 -8.92 12.81
CA TYR A 26 -6.62 -9.51 12.18
C TYR A 26 -6.34 -10.97 11.76
N PRO A 27 -6.20 -11.91 12.72
CA PRO A 27 -5.77 -13.29 12.41
C PRO A 27 -6.79 -14.08 11.58
N GLY A 28 -8.05 -13.65 11.53
CA GLY A 28 -9.13 -14.32 10.78
C GLY A 28 -9.25 -13.89 9.31
N VAL A 29 -8.39 -13.02 8.80
CA VAL A 29 -8.45 -12.59 7.39
C VAL A 29 -7.85 -13.63 6.44
N LYS A 30 -8.34 -13.66 5.20
CA LYS A 30 -7.75 -14.42 4.09
C LYS A 30 -6.78 -13.50 3.34
N LEU A 31 -5.50 -13.56 3.70
CA LEU A 31 -4.50 -12.64 3.19
C LEU A 31 -3.79 -13.19 1.94
N VAL A 32 -3.80 -12.40 0.87
CA VAL A 32 -2.96 -12.57 -0.32
C VAL A 32 -1.84 -11.53 -0.27
N VAL A 33 -0.62 -11.96 -0.51
CA VAL A 33 0.60 -11.15 -0.35
C VAL A 33 1.39 -11.19 -1.64
N LEU A 34 1.60 -10.06 -2.26
CA LEU A 34 2.33 -9.95 -3.53
C LEU A 34 3.60 -9.11 -3.39
N ASP A 35 4.63 -9.54 -4.07
CA ASP A 35 5.77 -8.71 -4.46
C ASP A 35 6.29 -9.19 -5.81
N GLN A 36 6.74 -8.27 -6.68
CA GLN A 36 7.27 -8.63 -7.99
C GLN A 36 8.67 -9.28 -7.93
N SER A 37 9.35 -9.22 -6.79
CA SER A 37 10.69 -9.77 -6.59
C SER A 37 10.65 -10.99 -5.69
N GLU A 38 11.06 -12.15 -6.22
CA GLU A 38 11.18 -13.39 -5.46
C GLU A 38 12.10 -13.23 -4.24
N ALA A 39 13.24 -12.57 -4.40
CA ALA A 39 14.19 -12.32 -3.32
C ALA A 39 13.60 -11.42 -2.22
N ARG A 40 12.72 -10.46 -2.58
CA ARG A 40 12.03 -9.61 -1.62
C ARG A 40 10.90 -10.37 -0.93
N LEU A 41 10.15 -11.19 -1.66
CA LEU A 41 9.08 -12.02 -1.10
C LEU A 41 9.63 -13.07 -0.13
N ALA A 42 10.82 -13.61 -0.39
CA ALA A 42 11.51 -14.51 0.54
C ALA A 42 11.72 -13.85 1.92
N ARG A 43 12.07 -12.56 1.96
CA ARG A 43 12.17 -11.81 3.24
C ARG A 43 10.85 -11.67 3.97
N VAL A 44 9.75 -11.52 3.23
CA VAL A 44 8.40 -11.54 3.83
C VAL A 44 8.16 -12.87 4.52
N LYS A 45 8.44 -13.98 3.82
CA LYS A 45 8.29 -15.33 4.36
C LYS A 45 9.14 -15.54 5.63
N GLU A 46 10.43 -15.18 5.59
CA GLU A 46 11.32 -15.25 6.76
C GLU A 46 10.78 -14.46 7.95
N ASN A 47 10.28 -13.25 7.72
CA ASN A 47 9.68 -12.42 8.77
C ASN A 47 8.42 -13.05 9.36
N LEU A 48 7.53 -13.60 8.53
CA LEU A 48 6.32 -14.27 8.99
C LEU A 48 6.64 -15.57 9.77
N GLU A 49 7.65 -16.33 9.34
CA GLU A 49 8.13 -17.51 10.05
C GLU A 49 8.71 -17.13 11.41
N ARG A 50 9.57 -16.11 11.48
CA ARG A 50 10.16 -15.59 12.72
C ARG A 50 9.11 -15.11 13.72
N LEU A 51 8.02 -14.51 13.24
CA LEU A 51 6.89 -14.03 14.05
C LEU A 51 5.87 -15.15 14.39
N GLY A 52 6.03 -16.36 13.83
CA GLY A 52 5.09 -17.47 14.02
C GLY A 52 3.77 -17.33 13.26
N LEU A 53 3.62 -16.30 12.43
CA LEU A 53 2.37 -15.95 11.74
C LEU A 53 2.08 -16.82 10.52
N GLN A 54 3.11 -17.41 9.90
CA GLN A 54 2.97 -18.30 8.75
C GLN A 54 2.04 -19.48 9.02
N LYS A 55 2.23 -20.14 10.17
CA LYS A 55 1.44 -21.32 10.55
C LYS A 55 0.05 -20.98 11.07
N GLN A 56 -0.09 -19.83 11.71
CA GLN A 56 -1.33 -19.39 12.33
C GLN A 56 -2.37 -18.93 11.29
N SER A 57 -1.95 -18.18 10.28
CA SER A 57 -2.86 -17.49 9.35
C SER A 57 -2.77 -17.98 7.91
N ASN A 58 -1.75 -18.80 7.58
CA ASN A 58 -1.51 -19.41 6.26
C ASN A 58 -1.73 -18.43 5.07
N PRO A 59 -1.06 -17.27 5.03
CA PRO A 59 -1.23 -16.31 3.96
C PRO A 59 -0.75 -16.87 2.62
N GLN A 60 -1.42 -16.49 1.53
CA GLN A 60 -1.02 -16.85 0.17
C GLN A 60 0.04 -15.89 -0.32
N LEU A 61 1.28 -16.35 -0.51
CA LEU A 61 2.37 -15.54 -1.05
C LEU A 61 2.56 -15.85 -2.53
N ALA A 62 2.64 -14.82 -3.38
CA ALA A 62 2.89 -14.99 -4.81
C ALA A 62 3.86 -13.92 -5.35
N VAL A 63 4.79 -14.37 -6.19
CA VAL A 63 5.66 -13.48 -6.97
C VAL A 63 4.86 -13.04 -8.19
N ALA A 64 4.47 -11.76 -8.22
CA ALA A 64 3.66 -11.24 -9.31
C ALA A 64 3.75 -9.70 -9.40
N ASP A 65 3.48 -9.18 -10.58
CA ASP A 65 3.25 -7.75 -10.78
C ASP A 65 1.80 -7.42 -10.43
N ALA A 66 1.62 -6.67 -9.35
CA ALA A 66 0.29 -6.29 -8.87
C ALA A 66 -0.48 -5.41 -9.86
N ALA A 67 0.21 -4.71 -10.77
CA ALA A 67 -0.42 -3.92 -11.84
C ALA A 67 -1.02 -4.80 -12.96
N ASN A 68 -0.68 -6.09 -13.01
CA ASN A 68 -1.12 -7.02 -14.05
C ASN A 68 -1.91 -8.21 -13.45
N PRO A 69 -3.17 -8.00 -13.04
CA PRO A 69 -3.97 -9.00 -12.32
C PRO A 69 -4.24 -10.27 -13.10
N ASP A 70 -4.28 -10.23 -14.41
CA ASP A 70 -4.54 -11.41 -15.26
C ASP A 70 -3.52 -12.55 -15.03
N THR A 71 -2.36 -12.25 -14.46
CA THR A 71 -1.29 -13.23 -14.23
C THR A 71 -1.36 -13.93 -12.87
N TRP A 72 -2.14 -13.42 -11.92
CA TRP A 72 -2.14 -13.91 -10.53
C TRP A 72 -3.49 -13.93 -9.83
N TRP A 73 -4.46 -13.14 -10.30
CA TRP A 73 -5.77 -13.04 -9.66
C TRP A 73 -6.66 -14.23 -10.01
N ASP A 74 -7.32 -14.78 -9.01
CA ASP A 74 -8.20 -15.95 -9.13
C ASP A 74 -9.67 -15.61 -9.43
N GLY A 75 -9.98 -14.35 -9.73
CA GLY A 75 -11.34 -13.88 -10.03
C GLY A 75 -12.19 -13.53 -8.79
N ASN A 76 -11.71 -13.81 -7.58
CA ASN A 76 -12.45 -13.47 -6.37
C ASN A 76 -12.07 -12.07 -5.87
N PRO A 77 -13.02 -11.12 -5.74
CA PRO A 77 -12.69 -9.74 -5.35
C PRO A 77 -12.30 -9.62 -3.88
N PHE A 78 -11.56 -8.57 -3.57
CA PHE A 78 -11.05 -8.26 -2.24
C PHE A 78 -11.98 -7.31 -1.48
N ASP A 79 -12.09 -7.52 -0.17
CA ASP A 79 -12.79 -6.60 0.75
C ASP A 79 -11.90 -5.40 1.09
N ARG A 80 -10.57 -5.64 1.19
CA ARG A 80 -9.56 -4.62 1.51
C ARG A 80 -8.32 -4.84 0.67
N ILE A 81 -7.74 -3.75 0.21
CA ILE A 81 -6.44 -3.75 -0.49
C ILE A 81 -5.52 -2.76 0.22
N LEU A 82 -4.34 -3.21 0.59
CA LEU A 82 -3.23 -2.36 0.99
C LEU A 82 -2.26 -2.23 -0.18
N LEU A 83 -2.06 -1.02 -0.65
CA LEU A 83 -1.06 -0.66 -1.64
C LEU A 83 0.02 0.20 -0.99
N ASP A 84 1.08 -0.44 -0.48
CA ASP A 84 2.30 0.26 -0.05
C ASP A 84 3.16 0.51 -1.30
N ALA A 85 2.84 1.60 -1.99
CA ALA A 85 3.31 1.82 -3.35
C ALA A 85 4.82 2.10 -3.43
N PRO A 86 5.53 1.56 -4.42
CA PRO A 86 6.90 1.97 -4.71
C PRO A 86 6.94 3.47 -4.97
N CYS A 87 7.91 4.16 -4.36
CA CYS A 87 7.98 5.61 -4.39
C CYS A 87 9.43 6.10 -4.30
N SER A 88 9.63 7.41 -4.33
CA SER A 88 10.95 8.04 -4.20
C SER A 88 11.65 7.80 -2.86
N ALA A 89 10.90 7.37 -1.84
CA ALA A 89 11.35 7.18 -0.46
C ALA A 89 11.89 8.46 0.22
N THR A 90 11.47 9.62 -0.24
CA THR A 90 11.94 10.92 0.30
C THR A 90 11.52 11.17 1.75
N GLY A 91 10.57 10.41 2.26
CA GLY A 91 10.13 10.48 3.66
C GLY A 91 11.10 9.84 4.65
N VAL A 92 11.98 8.92 4.20
CA VAL A 92 12.93 8.21 5.08
C VAL A 92 14.34 8.79 5.04
N ILE A 93 14.49 10.03 4.59
CA ILE A 93 15.80 10.73 4.45
C ILE A 93 16.57 10.86 5.78
N ARG A 94 15.90 10.79 6.92
CA ARG A 94 16.57 10.79 8.25
C ARG A 94 17.45 9.56 8.43
N ARG A 95 17.02 8.41 7.93
CA ARG A 95 17.75 7.14 7.99
C ARG A 95 18.62 6.90 6.75
N HIS A 96 18.22 7.50 5.64
CA HIS A 96 18.82 7.33 4.32
C HIS A 96 19.11 8.70 3.69
N PRO A 97 20.06 9.49 4.24
CA PRO A 97 20.34 10.86 3.77
C PRO A 97 20.83 10.90 2.33
N GLU A 98 21.39 9.80 1.82
CA GLU A 98 21.83 9.64 0.43
C GLU A 98 20.70 9.79 -0.59
N ILE A 99 19.44 9.54 -0.22
CA ILE A 99 18.25 9.70 -1.07
C ILE A 99 18.19 11.12 -1.63
N LYS A 100 18.57 12.11 -0.84
CA LYS A 100 18.58 13.53 -1.22
C LYS A 100 19.44 13.80 -2.46
N TRP A 101 20.47 13.01 -2.66
CA TRP A 101 21.41 13.16 -3.76
C TRP A 101 21.18 12.16 -4.90
N LEU A 102 20.66 10.98 -4.58
CA LEU A 102 20.46 9.90 -5.53
C LEU A 102 19.15 9.99 -6.31
N ARG A 103 18.11 10.65 -5.78
CA ARG A 103 16.82 10.76 -6.48
C ARG A 103 16.84 11.83 -7.54
N THR A 104 16.50 11.44 -8.76
CA THR A 104 16.34 12.34 -9.90
C THR A 104 14.87 12.64 -10.16
N PRO A 105 14.55 13.78 -10.82
CA PRO A 105 13.17 14.08 -11.24
C PRO A 105 12.57 12.98 -12.12
N GLU A 106 13.40 12.33 -12.94
CA GLU A 106 12.96 11.22 -13.80
C GLU A 106 12.52 10.01 -12.99
N GLN A 107 13.30 9.62 -11.98
CA GLN A 107 12.93 8.51 -11.09
C GLN A 107 11.62 8.79 -10.33
N VAL A 108 11.39 10.04 -9.92
CA VAL A 108 10.13 10.45 -9.28
C VAL A 108 8.95 10.33 -10.26
N ARG A 109 9.14 10.77 -11.52
CA ARG A 109 8.09 10.60 -12.55
C ARG A 109 7.77 9.13 -12.81
N GLN A 110 8.79 8.29 -12.95
CA GLN A 110 8.61 6.84 -13.16
C GLN A 110 7.88 6.19 -12.00
N ALA A 111 8.22 6.54 -10.75
CA ALA A 111 7.49 6.07 -9.58
C ALA A 111 6.00 6.47 -9.64
N GLY A 112 5.71 7.73 -10.02
CA GLY A 112 4.34 8.20 -10.18
C GLY A 112 3.55 7.44 -11.25
N LEU A 113 4.17 7.09 -12.37
CA LEU A 113 3.54 6.28 -13.42
C LEU A 113 3.24 4.85 -12.93
N ILE A 114 4.17 4.23 -12.22
CA ILE A 114 3.98 2.91 -11.61
C ILE A 114 2.82 2.95 -10.60
N GLN A 115 2.74 3.99 -9.78
CA GLN A 115 1.66 4.18 -8.83
C GLN A 115 0.29 4.27 -9.52
N GLN A 116 0.20 4.99 -10.65
CA GLN A 116 -1.03 5.06 -11.47
C GLN A 116 -1.42 3.70 -12.02
N GLN A 117 -0.46 2.93 -12.55
CA GLN A 117 -0.70 1.59 -13.08
C GLN A 117 -1.18 0.64 -11.98
N LEU A 118 -0.56 0.70 -10.80
CA LEU A 118 -0.96 -0.11 -9.65
C LEU A 118 -2.39 0.23 -9.18
N LEU A 119 -2.72 1.51 -9.04
CA LEU A 119 -4.07 1.93 -8.67
C LEU A 119 -5.10 1.46 -9.71
N ALA A 120 -4.82 1.65 -11.01
CA ALA A 120 -5.72 1.25 -12.09
C ALA A 120 -5.89 -0.28 -12.17
N GLY A 121 -4.82 -1.06 -11.97
CA GLY A 121 -4.87 -2.53 -12.00
C GLY A 121 -5.55 -3.15 -10.79
N LEU A 122 -5.40 -2.53 -9.61
CA LEU A 122 -5.95 -3.06 -8.36
C LEU A 122 -7.41 -2.64 -8.10
N TRP A 123 -7.83 -1.47 -8.58
CA TRP A 123 -9.16 -0.94 -8.31
C TRP A 123 -10.31 -1.85 -8.78
N PRO A 124 -10.27 -2.46 -9.98
CA PRO A 124 -11.30 -3.39 -10.42
C PRO A 124 -11.47 -4.61 -9.51
N LEU A 125 -10.40 -5.02 -8.81
CA LEU A 125 -10.39 -6.21 -7.95
C LEU A 125 -11.05 -5.97 -6.59
N LEU A 126 -11.35 -4.70 -6.25
CA LEU A 126 -12.01 -4.34 -5.01
C LEU A 126 -13.52 -4.52 -5.13
N LYS A 127 -14.15 -5.10 -4.11
CA LYS A 127 -15.63 -5.20 -4.01
C LYS A 127 -16.26 -3.81 -3.95
N PRO A 128 -17.53 -3.66 -4.36
CA PRO A 128 -18.36 -2.52 -3.92
C PRO A 128 -18.29 -2.39 -2.38
N GLU A 129 -18.21 -1.17 -1.87
CA GLU A 129 -17.99 -0.82 -0.45
C GLU A 129 -16.64 -1.30 0.12
N GLY A 130 -15.78 -1.90 -0.70
CA GLY A 130 -14.40 -2.24 -0.33
C GLY A 130 -13.54 -1.00 -0.14
N ILE A 131 -12.43 -1.15 0.59
CA ILE A 131 -11.50 -0.06 0.88
C ILE A 131 -10.10 -0.42 0.37
N LEU A 132 -9.51 0.49 -0.41
CA LEU A 132 -8.11 0.48 -0.77
C LEU A 132 -7.38 1.52 0.09
N VAL A 133 -6.36 1.06 0.83
CA VAL A 133 -5.43 1.92 1.57
C VAL A 133 -4.20 2.13 0.69
N TYR A 134 -3.98 3.36 0.27
CA TYR A 134 -2.79 3.78 -0.44
C TYR A 134 -1.77 4.35 0.54
N ALA A 135 -0.54 3.88 0.49
CA ALA A 135 0.55 4.36 1.32
C ALA A 135 1.82 4.59 0.50
N THR A 136 2.61 5.59 0.89
CA THR A 136 3.98 5.81 0.40
C THR A 136 4.88 6.28 1.53
N CYS A 137 6.17 6.01 1.45
CA CYS A 137 7.18 6.67 2.27
C CYS A 137 7.78 7.89 1.56
N SER A 138 6.95 8.68 0.88
CA SER A 138 7.32 9.91 0.19
C SER A 138 6.70 11.14 0.87
N VAL A 139 7.37 12.29 0.73
CA VAL A 139 6.81 13.61 1.10
C VAL A 139 6.39 14.44 -0.12
N LEU A 140 6.54 13.88 -1.31
CA LEU A 140 6.27 14.58 -2.55
C LEU A 140 4.77 14.54 -2.89
N ARG A 141 4.16 15.71 -3.01
CA ARG A 141 2.73 15.82 -3.38
C ARG A 141 2.38 15.10 -4.67
N PHE A 142 3.33 15.02 -5.60
CA PHE A 142 3.17 14.34 -6.88
C PHE A 142 2.92 12.83 -6.73
N GLU A 143 3.55 12.19 -5.75
CA GLU A 143 3.38 10.76 -5.42
C GLU A 143 2.24 10.50 -4.42
N ASN A 144 1.68 11.55 -3.80
CA ASN A 144 0.75 11.49 -2.68
C ASN A 144 -0.63 12.07 -3.07
N ASN A 145 -1.03 13.21 -2.47
CA ASN A 145 -2.38 13.74 -2.64
C ASN A 145 -2.76 14.06 -4.11
N ARG A 146 -1.80 14.45 -4.96
CA ARG A 146 -2.09 14.66 -6.39
C ARG A 146 -2.36 13.36 -7.14
N GLN A 147 -1.71 12.28 -6.73
CA GLN A 147 -1.96 10.94 -7.29
C GLN A 147 -3.40 10.50 -6.95
N ILE A 148 -3.79 10.65 -5.68
CA ILE A 148 -5.12 10.27 -5.21
C ILE A 148 -6.19 11.19 -5.81
N GLN A 149 -5.94 12.49 -5.87
CA GLN A 149 -6.83 13.44 -6.53
C GLN A 149 -7.12 13.03 -7.97
N ALA A 150 -6.08 12.84 -8.78
CA ALA A 150 -6.22 12.43 -10.17
C ALA A 150 -6.96 11.10 -10.32
N PHE A 151 -6.72 10.16 -9.42
CA PHE A 151 -7.41 8.87 -9.42
C PHE A 151 -8.91 9.03 -9.14
N VAL A 152 -9.30 9.79 -8.12
CA VAL A 152 -10.71 10.03 -7.76
C VAL A 152 -11.43 10.84 -8.86
N GLU A 153 -10.78 11.81 -9.47
CA GLU A 153 -11.35 12.59 -10.57
C GLU A 153 -11.62 11.76 -11.84
N THR A 154 -10.86 10.68 -12.05
CA THR A 154 -11.00 9.83 -13.24
C THR A 154 -11.80 8.55 -13.00
N ASN A 155 -12.13 8.21 -11.75
CA ASN A 155 -12.89 7.03 -11.39
C ASN A 155 -14.16 7.43 -10.61
N ALA A 156 -15.30 7.47 -11.28
CA ALA A 156 -16.57 7.95 -10.71
C ALA A 156 -17.07 7.13 -9.51
N ASP A 157 -16.65 5.86 -9.43
CA ASP A 157 -16.94 4.93 -8.34
C ASP A 157 -15.95 5.03 -7.17
N ALA A 158 -14.92 5.89 -7.28
CA ALA A 158 -13.97 6.12 -6.19
C ALA A 158 -14.39 7.34 -5.35
N CYS A 159 -14.26 7.23 -4.04
CA CYS A 159 -14.31 8.38 -3.13
C CYS A 159 -13.31 8.21 -2.00
N GLU A 160 -12.85 9.33 -1.44
CA GLU A 160 -12.07 9.27 -0.21
C GLU A 160 -12.94 8.74 0.93
N GLU A 161 -12.39 7.79 1.69
CA GLU A 161 -12.92 7.36 2.98
C GLU A 161 -12.16 8.10 4.07
N PRO A 162 -12.75 9.12 4.70
CA PRO A 162 -12.05 9.90 5.72
C PRO A 162 -11.76 9.03 6.95
N PHE A 163 -10.59 9.21 7.53
CA PHE A 163 -10.21 8.59 8.79
C PHE A 163 -9.67 9.66 9.75
N ASP A 164 -10.04 9.52 11.02
CA ASP A 164 -9.61 10.44 12.06
C ASP A 164 -8.40 9.89 12.79
N VAL A 165 -7.32 10.68 12.77
CA VAL A 165 -6.05 10.34 13.41
C VAL A 165 -5.41 11.56 14.02
N SER A 166 -4.72 11.38 15.14
CA SER A 166 -4.02 12.44 15.86
C SER A 166 -2.61 12.74 15.34
N TRP A 167 -2.16 11.99 14.31
CA TRP A 167 -0.84 12.12 13.71
C TRP A 167 -0.91 12.67 12.28
N GLY A 168 0.18 13.26 11.84
CA GLY A 168 0.31 13.82 10.49
C GLY A 168 -0.53 15.07 10.26
N LYS A 169 -0.47 15.57 9.05
CA LYS A 169 -1.24 16.74 8.59
C LYS A 169 -2.23 16.32 7.54
N LYS A 170 -3.51 16.62 7.75
CA LYS A 170 -4.56 16.41 6.74
C LYS A 170 -4.21 17.18 5.47
N GLN A 171 -4.38 16.53 4.33
CA GLN A 171 -4.26 17.10 3.00
C GLN A 171 -5.66 17.21 2.37
N ASP A 172 -5.75 17.71 1.13
CA ASP A 172 -7.00 17.69 0.37
C ASP A 172 -7.51 16.25 0.20
N PHE A 173 -6.57 15.30 0.05
CA PHE A 173 -6.79 13.86 0.14
C PHE A 173 -5.72 13.25 1.05
N GLY A 174 -6.15 12.41 2.00
CA GLY A 174 -5.27 11.68 2.90
C GLY A 174 -4.55 12.53 3.97
N HIS A 175 -3.55 11.92 4.56
CA HIS A 175 -2.74 12.50 5.63
C HIS A 175 -1.24 12.34 5.33
N GLN A 176 -0.48 13.40 5.58
CA GLN A 176 0.98 13.42 5.41
C GLN A 176 1.67 13.54 6.77
N VAL A 177 2.51 12.57 7.10
CA VAL A 177 3.50 12.66 8.17
C VAL A 177 4.80 13.16 7.57
N PHE A 178 5.40 14.19 8.14
CA PHE A 178 6.71 14.67 7.69
C PHE A 178 7.84 14.07 8.54
N PRO A 179 9.05 13.93 7.96
CA PRO A 179 10.21 13.44 8.70
C PRO A 179 10.49 14.32 9.94
N GLY A 180 10.50 13.69 11.12
CA GLY A 180 10.71 14.36 12.39
C GLY A 180 9.44 14.67 13.18
N ASP A 181 8.26 14.61 12.57
CA ASP A 181 6.99 14.73 13.29
C ASP A 181 6.88 13.57 14.30
N GLN A 182 6.87 13.87 15.60
CA GLN A 182 6.84 12.87 16.69
C GLN A 182 7.93 11.77 16.54
N ASP A 183 9.12 12.15 16.09
CA ASP A 183 10.25 11.25 15.77
C ASP A 183 9.98 10.21 14.68
N MET A 184 8.88 10.32 13.96
CA MET A 184 8.54 9.42 12.84
C MET A 184 9.30 9.76 11.55
N ASP A 185 9.34 8.79 10.66
CA ASP A 185 9.67 9.01 9.25
C ASP A 185 8.48 9.64 8.51
N GLY A 186 8.74 10.18 7.33
CA GLY A 186 7.71 10.71 6.47
C GLY A 186 6.92 9.61 5.77
N PHE A 187 5.60 9.63 5.95
CA PHE A 187 4.67 8.74 5.29
C PHE A 187 3.42 9.48 4.85
N TYR A 188 2.82 9.00 3.77
CA TYR A 188 1.51 9.44 3.34
C TYR A 188 0.54 8.26 3.35
N TYR A 189 -0.72 8.54 3.73
CA TYR A 189 -1.80 7.56 3.73
C TYR A 189 -3.07 8.17 3.20
N ALA A 190 -3.78 7.44 2.33
CA ALA A 190 -5.13 7.75 1.91
C ALA A 190 -5.97 6.47 1.88
N CYS A 191 -7.24 6.57 2.27
CA CYS A 191 -8.20 5.50 2.15
C CYS A 191 -9.20 5.84 1.05
N LEU A 192 -9.41 4.92 0.12
CA LEU A 192 -10.37 5.05 -0.96
C LEU A 192 -11.44 3.99 -0.83
N ARG A 193 -12.72 4.40 -0.85
CA ARG A 193 -13.86 3.49 -0.86
C ARG A 193 -14.44 3.39 -2.26
N LYS A 194 -14.76 2.18 -2.69
CA LYS A 194 -15.46 1.91 -3.93
C LYS A 194 -16.97 2.02 -3.69
N LYS A 195 -17.63 2.94 -4.39
CA LYS A 195 -19.08 3.09 -4.33
C LYS A 195 -19.78 1.87 -4.95
N SER A 196 -21.00 1.62 -4.50
CA SER A 196 -21.90 0.58 -5.04
C SER A 196 -22.37 0.90 -6.44
#